data_d9f43caa0d37e6c3c4c8a8f44d58415f
#
_entry.id   d9f43caa0d37e6c3c4c8a8f44d58415f
#
_cell.length_a   1.000
_cell.length_b   1.000
_cell.length_c   1.000
_cell.angle_alpha   90.00
_cell.angle_beta   90.00
_cell.angle_gamma   90.00
#
_symmetry.space_group_name_H-M   'P 1'
#
loop_
_entity.id
_entity.type
_entity.pdbx_description
1 polymer ?
#
loop_
_entity_poly.entity_id
_entity_poly.type
_entity_poly.pdbx_seq_one_letter_code
_entity_poly.pdbx_strand_id
1 'polypeptide(L)'
;KTNKNKYTCIEIITYLQYSENTIKNMIIEKIRELLNNQTCQQILQIGREVNKVKHEEDEKLIFKNKSKNENIENILSLIENKKEYYFHQIIRIYDKLKKDKLYSLDFVFKEMRTIHTNIHKNDSDIQEMYQKLDNSIYSHQHAKNQIMKIFGQWINGEQTGYCFGFEGSPGIGKTSLAKKGLTNCLLNEDGESRPFAFIAIGGSANGSTLEGHSFTYVNSTWGRIVDILMETKCMNPIIYIDELDKVSKTEHGKEIIGILTHLIDPTQNEGFQDKYFSGIDIDLSKALFIFSYNDPDQIDSILLDRIHRIKFDNLTTDEKIVIVNKYILPELNNKMGFENIVSIDNDIIKYIIEVYTKEPGVRKLKELLFDLYGEINLEILKNEKSTIKNIPIIITKKDIDEKYLEKYKKNIETKIHAKHEIGIINGLWANSLGMGGIIPIQTLLYPSSTFLDLKLTGLQGDVMKESMSVAKSLAWNLSKDNIKKKWLTYFENTKCQGLHIHCPEGSISKDGPSAGTAITTAIYSLLNKKKIKNNIAITGEINLNGDIMAIGGLEQKINGGIRAGINYFLYPTANHKDFTDWEKKNKDIKNITF
;
A
#
# COMPACT_ATOMS: atom_id res chain seq x y z
N LYS A 1 0.52 -47.06 3.98
CA LYS A 1 0.57 -47.51 5.39
C LYS A 1 1.03 -46.34 6.23
N THR A 2 0.15 -45.85 7.02
CA THR A 2 0.14 -44.61 7.78
C THR A 2 1.34 -44.48 8.72
N ASN A 3 2.15 -43.45 8.49
CA ASN A 3 3.12 -42.93 9.46
C ASN A 3 2.39 -42.36 10.69
N LYS A 4 2.27 -43.13 11.73
CA LYS A 4 1.64 -42.75 12.99
C LYS A 4 2.41 -41.71 13.82
N ASN A 5 3.53 -41.16 13.32
CA ASN A 5 4.43 -40.25 14.03
C ASN A 5 4.77 -38.96 13.26
N LYS A 6 3.96 -38.58 12.28
CA LYS A 6 4.06 -37.25 11.72
C LYS A 6 3.19 -36.31 12.56
N TYR A 7 3.81 -35.28 13.13
CA TYR A 7 3.06 -34.14 13.66
C TYR A 7 2.14 -33.60 12.57
N THR A 8 0.92 -33.26 12.93
CA THR A 8 0.02 -32.58 12.01
C THR A 8 0.57 -31.19 11.68
N CYS A 9 0.25 -30.64 10.51
CA CYS A 9 0.66 -29.26 10.16
C CYS A 9 0.24 -28.25 11.23
N ILE A 10 -0.87 -28.51 11.94
CA ILE A 10 -1.35 -27.67 13.05
C ILE A 10 -0.39 -27.72 14.23
N GLU A 11 0.14 -28.89 14.60
CA GLU A 11 1.14 -29.01 15.66
C GLU A 11 2.43 -28.30 15.30
N ILE A 12 2.89 -28.40 14.06
CA ILE A 12 4.07 -27.68 13.56
C ILE A 12 3.84 -26.17 13.60
N ILE A 13 2.69 -25.68 13.13
CA ILE A 13 2.33 -24.24 13.16
C ILE A 13 2.25 -23.76 14.60
N THR A 14 1.69 -24.57 15.50
CA THR A 14 1.62 -24.24 16.93
C THR A 14 3.02 -24.15 17.55
N TYR A 15 3.93 -25.03 17.20
CA TYR A 15 5.33 -24.96 17.63
C TYR A 15 6.06 -23.73 17.09
N LEU A 16 5.79 -23.32 15.86
CA LEU A 16 6.36 -22.12 15.22
C LEU A 16 5.94 -20.80 15.90
N GLN A 17 4.84 -20.81 16.65
CA GLN A 17 4.31 -19.65 17.38
C GLN A 17 4.90 -19.47 18.79
N TYR A 18 5.66 -20.42 19.29
CA TYR A 18 6.20 -20.40 20.66
C TYR A 18 7.64 -19.91 20.71
N SER A 19 7.98 -19.21 21.81
CA SER A 19 9.36 -18.82 22.11
C SER A 19 10.26 -20.04 22.33
N GLU A 20 11.57 -19.88 22.15
CA GLU A 20 12.60 -20.93 22.39
C GLU A 20 12.43 -21.63 23.73
N ASN A 21 12.11 -20.89 24.80
CA ASN A 21 11.84 -21.43 26.13
C ASN A 21 10.60 -22.34 26.18
N THR A 22 9.57 -22.02 25.42
CA THR A 22 8.35 -22.83 25.37
C THR A 22 8.60 -24.15 24.66
N ILE A 23 9.33 -24.15 23.55
CA ILE A 23 9.74 -25.36 22.83
C ILE A 23 10.60 -26.25 23.73
N LYS A 24 11.56 -25.66 24.45
CA LYS A 24 12.41 -26.36 25.41
C LYS A 24 11.56 -27.04 26.51
N ASN A 25 10.61 -26.34 27.11
CA ASN A 25 9.72 -26.89 28.15
C ASN A 25 8.86 -28.04 27.62
N MET A 26 8.31 -27.93 26.40
CA MET A 26 7.54 -29.02 25.79
C MET A 26 8.38 -30.28 25.56
N ILE A 27 9.64 -30.10 25.16
CA ILE A 27 10.60 -31.22 25.00
C ILE A 27 10.89 -31.88 26.35
N ILE A 28 11.12 -31.10 27.39
CA ILE A 28 11.38 -31.56 28.76
C ILE A 28 10.18 -32.37 29.25
N GLU A 29 8.96 -31.86 29.07
CA GLU A 29 7.74 -32.60 29.46
C GLU A 29 7.59 -33.91 28.70
N LYS A 30 7.89 -33.95 27.41
CA LYS A 30 7.83 -35.19 26.64
C LYS A 30 8.87 -36.21 27.09
N ILE A 31 10.07 -35.79 27.44
CA ILE A 31 11.10 -36.65 28.03
C ILE A 31 10.66 -37.13 29.42
N ARG A 32 10.08 -36.26 30.24
CA ARG A 32 9.50 -36.60 31.54
C ARG A 32 8.47 -37.73 31.41
N GLU A 33 7.54 -37.60 30.48
CA GLU A 33 6.54 -38.64 30.17
C GLU A 33 7.18 -39.98 29.81
N LEU A 34 8.21 -39.96 28.95
CA LEU A 34 8.93 -41.16 28.54
C LEU A 34 9.72 -41.81 29.66
N LEU A 35 10.38 -41.05 30.51
CA LEU A 35 11.12 -41.53 31.67
C LEU A 35 10.13 -42.10 32.74
N ASN A 36 8.97 -41.48 32.91
CA ASN A 36 7.94 -42.00 33.80
C ASN A 36 7.43 -43.41 33.45
N ASN A 37 7.48 -43.77 32.18
CA ASN A 37 7.10 -45.10 31.69
C ASN A 37 8.21 -46.17 31.88
N GLN A 38 9.42 -45.78 32.37
CA GLN A 38 10.51 -46.71 32.62
C GLN A 38 10.51 -47.23 34.08
N THR A 39 11.15 -48.40 34.29
CA THR A 39 11.38 -48.94 35.63
C THR A 39 12.49 -48.16 36.38
N CYS A 40 12.47 -48.17 37.71
CA CYS A 40 13.52 -47.55 38.52
C CYS A 40 14.94 -48.01 38.14
N GLN A 41 15.12 -49.28 37.83
CA GLN A 41 16.41 -49.84 37.40
C GLN A 41 16.89 -49.25 36.07
N GLN A 42 15.99 -49.09 35.10
CA GLN A 42 16.30 -48.48 33.81
C GLN A 42 16.67 -47.00 33.96
N ILE A 43 15.98 -46.23 34.79
CA ILE A 43 16.29 -44.83 35.08
C ILE A 43 17.67 -44.70 35.73
N LEU A 44 17.97 -45.53 36.72
CA LEU A 44 19.30 -45.56 37.34
C LEU A 44 20.41 -45.92 36.36
N GLN A 45 20.13 -46.82 35.43
CA GLN A 45 21.08 -47.20 34.38
C GLN A 45 21.30 -46.05 33.40
N ILE A 46 20.22 -45.34 32.96
CA ILE A 46 20.31 -44.12 32.13
C ILE A 46 21.17 -43.08 32.83
N GLY A 47 20.92 -42.80 34.12
CA GLY A 47 21.67 -41.83 34.88
C GLY A 47 23.15 -42.18 35.04
N ARG A 48 23.49 -43.47 35.22
CA ARG A 48 24.89 -43.93 35.26
C ARG A 48 25.62 -43.77 33.93
N GLU A 49 24.95 -44.07 32.84
CA GLU A 49 25.52 -43.89 31.48
C GLU A 49 25.70 -42.41 31.15
N VAL A 50 24.75 -41.54 31.52
CA VAL A 50 24.88 -40.08 31.38
C VAL A 50 26.09 -39.56 32.15
N ASN A 51 26.31 -40.03 33.37
CA ASN A 51 27.46 -39.66 34.18
C ASN A 51 28.81 -40.14 33.62
N LYS A 52 28.86 -41.17 32.76
CA LYS A 52 30.09 -41.61 32.08
C LYS A 52 30.52 -40.68 30.94
N VAL A 53 29.60 -39.95 30.35
CA VAL A 53 29.82 -39.11 29.15
C VAL A 53 29.96 -37.63 29.48
N LYS A 54 30.16 -37.32 30.74
CA LYS A 54 30.17 -35.99 31.29
C LYS A 54 31.43 -35.22 30.95
N HIS A 55 31.34 -33.86 30.77
CA HIS A 55 32.50 -32.96 30.72
C HIS A 55 33.13 -32.75 32.10
N GLU A 56 34.44 -32.46 32.15
CA GLU A 56 35.19 -32.37 33.40
C GLU A 56 34.71 -31.29 34.38
N GLU A 57 34.04 -30.26 33.87
CA GLU A 57 33.53 -29.12 34.66
C GLU A 57 32.16 -29.35 35.35
N ASP A 58 31.49 -30.47 35.06
CA ASP A 58 30.14 -30.71 35.56
C ASP A 58 30.12 -31.54 36.86
N GLU A 59 29.26 -31.19 37.82
CA GLU A 59 29.03 -31.98 39.02
C GLU A 59 28.44 -33.35 38.72
N LYS A 60 28.95 -34.42 39.36
CA LYS A 60 28.39 -35.76 39.22
C LYS A 60 27.02 -35.85 39.86
N LEU A 61 26.01 -36.23 39.07
CA LEU A 61 24.68 -36.51 39.60
C LEU A 61 24.70 -37.77 40.48
N ILE A 62 24.12 -37.68 41.69
CA ILE A 62 24.06 -38.78 42.62
C ILE A 62 22.71 -39.47 42.47
N PHE A 63 22.70 -40.69 41.93
CA PHE A 63 21.49 -41.50 41.74
C PHE A 63 21.25 -42.57 42.83
N LYS A 64 22.04 -42.59 43.90
CA LYS A 64 21.88 -43.59 44.98
C LYS A 64 20.77 -43.20 45.95
N ASN A 65 19.89 -44.18 46.23
CA ASN A 65 18.84 -44.08 47.25
C ASN A 65 17.82 -42.96 47.10
N LYS A 66 17.60 -42.47 45.89
CA LYS A 66 16.59 -41.46 45.56
C LYS A 66 15.32 -42.12 45.03
N SER A 67 14.17 -41.46 45.20
CA SER A 67 12.93 -41.87 44.59
C SER A 67 13.01 -41.87 43.07
N LYS A 68 12.08 -42.59 42.41
CA LYS A 68 12.00 -42.59 40.95
C LYS A 68 11.89 -41.17 40.36
N ASN A 69 11.05 -40.34 40.98
CA ASN A 69 10.80 -38.98 40.55
C ASN A 69 12.04 -38.08 40.73
N GLU A 70 12.75 -38.17 41.84
CA GLU A 70 14.00 -37.42 42.07
C GLU A 70 15.10 -37.79 41.06
N ASN A 71 15.17 -39.07 40.66
CA ASN A 71 16.14 -39.49 39.64
C ASN A 71 15.77 -38.95 38.24
N ILE A 72 14.48 -38.86 37.93
CA ILE A 72 13.98 -38.25 36.70
C ILE A 72 14.32 -36.75 36.70
N GLU A 73 14.03 -36.02 37.78
CA GLU A 73 14.34 -34.61 37.90
C GLU A 73 15.84 -34.33 37.75
N ASN A 74 16.69 -35.18 38.33
CA ASN A 74 18.13 -35.06 38.16
C ASN A 74 18.59 -35.25 36.71
N ILE A 75 17.92 -36.09 35.90
CA ILE A 75 18.20 -36.24 34.47
C ILE A 75 17.70 -35.01 33.72
N LEU A 76 16.51 -34.51 34.04
CA LEU A 76 15.92 -33.35 33.38
C LEU A 76 16.67 -32.05 33.67
N SER A 77 17.22 -31.90 34.88
CA SER A 77 18.03 -30.73 35.26
C SER A 77 19.27 -30.52 34.37
N LEU A 78 19.82 -31.59 33.80
CA LEU A 78 20.91 -31.51 32.81
C LEU A 78 20.45 -30.84 31.51
N ILE A 79 19.19 -31.02 31.13
CA ILE A 79 18.58 -30.45 29.92
C ILE A 79 18.22 -28.99 30.16
N GLU A 80 17.68 -28.69 31.36
CA GLU A 80 17.29 -27.32 31.77
C GLU A 80 18.48 -26.36 31.78
N ASN A 81 19.67 -26.84 32.16
CA ASN A 81 20.89 -26.06 32.27
C ASN A 81 21.61 -25.77 30.92
N LYS A 82 20.88 -25.80 29.80
CA LYS A 82 21.35 -25.41 28.45
C LYS A 82 22.44 -26.26 27.80
N LYS A 83 22.67 -27.48 28.23
CA LYS A 83 23.69 -28.33 27.63
C LYS A 83 23.07 -29.30 26.62
N GLU A 84 22.87 -28.85 25.37
CA GLU A 84 22.34 -29.65 24.24
C GLU A 84 23.01 -31.02 24.07
N TYR A 85 24.29 -31.09 24.40
CA TYR A 85 25.08 -32.33 24.34
C TYR A 85 24.49 -33.46 25.18
N TYR A 86 24.03 -33.19 26.41
CA TYR A 86 23.43 -34.20 27.31
C TYR A 86 22.10 -34.72 26.79
N PHE A 87 21.37 -33.87 26.12
CA PHE A 87 20.10 -34.23 25.51
C PHE A 87 20.24 -35.36 24.50
N HIS A 88 21.17 -35.22 23.55
CA HIS A 88 21.45 -36.26 22.57
C HIS A 88 22.00 -37.55 23.21
N GLN A 89 22.79 -37.43 24.26
CA GLN A 89 23.33 -38.60 24.94
C GLN A 89 22.25 -39.38 25.72
N ILE A 90 21.32 -38.71 26.39
CA ILE A 90 20.19 -39.33 27.07
C ILE A 90 19.35 -40.14 26.08
N ILE A 91 19.09 -39.63 24.93
CA ILE A 91 18.34 -40.32 23.89
C ILE A 91 19.10 -41.53 23.34
N ARG A 92 20.40 -41.39 23.01
CA ARG A 92 21.23 -42.51 22.56
C ARG A 92 21.31 -43.65 23.60
N ILE A 93 21.41 -43.32 24.88
CA ILE A 93 21.44 -44.29 25.96
C ILE A 93 20.08 -44.95 26.08
N TYR A 94 19.02 -44.22 26.00
CA TYR A 94 17.66 -44.75 26.01
C TYR A 94 17.40 -45.72 24.85
N ASP A 95 17.81 -45.40 23.65
CA ASP A 95 17.68 -46.29 22.47
C ASP A 95 18.54 -47.55 22.58
N LYS A 96 19.71 -47.48 23.25
CA LYS A 96 20.54 -48.66 23.51
C LYS A 96 19.95 -49.60 24.55
N LEU A 97 19.19 -49.08 25.52
CA LEU A 97 18.57 -49.85 26.57
C LEU A 97 17.26 -50.53 26.15
N LYS A 98 16.60 -49.98 25.14
CA LYS A 98 15.46 -50.61 24.48
C LYS A 98 15.92 -51.28 23.19
N LYS A 99 15.91 -52.60 23.15
CA LYS A 99 16.23 -53.42 21.96
C LYS A 99 15.26 -53.18 20.77
N ASP A 100 14.15 -52.57 20.99
CA ASP A 100 13.23 -52.18 19.95
C ASP A 100 13.62 -50.79 19.45
N LYS A 101 14.04 -50.69 18.22
CA LYS A 101 14.19 -49.41 17.50
C LYS A 101 12.90 -48.64 17.59
N LEU A 102 12.73 -47.87 18.64
CA LEU A 102 11.84 -46.72 18.59
C LEU A 102 12.38 -45.89 17.44
N TYR A 103 11.60 -45.73 16.40
CA TYR A 103 11.76 -44.66 15.38
C TYR A 103 11.48 -43.33 16.09
N SER A 104 12.34 -42.95 16.35
CA SER A 104 13.18 -42.78 17.47
C SER A 104 13.05 -41.33 17.78
N LEU A 105 12.93 -41.01 19.03
CA LEU A 105 13.10 -39.66 19.55
C LEU A 105 14.27 -38.93 18.85
N ASP A 106 15.34 -39.62 18.47
CA ASP A 106 16.45 -39.04 17.69
C ASP A 106 16.00 -38.52 16.31
N PHE A 107 15.06 -39.18 15.63
CA PHE A 107 14.46 -38.67 14.40
C PHE A 107 13.57 -37.45 14.71
N VAL A 108 12.74 -37.51 15.72
CA VAL A 108 11.89 -36.37 16.14
C VAL A 108 12.76 -35.17 16.54
N PHE A 109 13.84 -35.39 17.28
CA PHE A 109 14.75 -34.31 17.68
C PHE A 109 15.61 -33.82 16.53
N LYS A 110 16.00 -34.66 15.60
CA LYS A 110 16.69 -34.24 14.38
C LYS A 110 15.76 -33.41 13.50
N GLU A 111 14.51 -33.82 13.35
CA GLU A 111 13.47 -33.07 12.65
C GLU A 111 13.17 -31.74 13.37
N MET A 112 12.99 -31.76 14.70
CA MET A 112 12.81 -30.54 15.49
C MET A 112 14.01 -29.62 15.43
N ARG A 113 15.24 -30.14 15.44
CA ARG A 113 16.46 -29.33 15.28
C ARG A 113 16.54 -28.75 13.88
N THR A 114 16.17 -29.50 12.88
CA THR A 114 16.09 -29.00 11.50
C THR A 114 15.02 -27.91 11.39
N ILE A 115 13.86 -28.14 11.99
CA ILE A 115 12.79 -27.14 12.07
C ILE A 115 13.25 -25.89 12.83
N HIS A 116 13.86 -26.04 14.01
CA HIS A 116 14.38 -24.92 14.80
C HIS A 116 15.49 -24.14 14.07
N THR A 117 16.41 -24.84 13.41
CA THR A 117 17.44 -24.20 12.59
C THR A 117 16.82 -23.47 11.39
N ASN A 118 15.82 -24.08 10.75
CA ASN A 118 15.11 -23.46 9.65
C ASN A 118 14.25 -22.28 10.12
N ILE A 119 13.66 -22.33 11.32
CA ILE A 119 12.92 -21.20 11.91
C ILE A 119 13.86 -20.00 12.10
N HIS A 120 15.00 -20.19 12.76
CA HIS A 120 15.94 -19.10 12.98
C HIS A 120 16.55 -18.58 11.68
N LYS A 121 16.81 -19.45 10.72
CA LYS A 121 17.21 -19.05 9.39
C LYS A 121 16.10 -18.27 8.69
N ASN A 122 14.86 -18.74 8.75
CA ASN A 122 13.71 -18.08 8.17
C ASN A 122 13.40 -16.73 8.84
N ASP A 123 13.59 -16.59 10.16
CA ASP A 123 13.46 -15.32 10.86
C ASP A 123 14.52 -14.31 10.40
N SER A 124 15.77 -14.74 10.23
CA SER A 124 16.82 -13.87 9.67
C SER A 124 16.52 -13.49 8.22
N ASP A 125 16.08 -14.43 7.41
CA ASP A 125 15.73 -14.23 6.00
C ASP A 125 14.53 -13.29 5.88
N ILE A 126 13.49 -13.43 6.71
CA ILE A 126 12.33 -12.54 6.75
C ILE A 126 12.74 -11.12 7.15
N GLN A 127 13.58 -10.96 8.18
CA GLN A 127 14.08 -9.64 8.60
C GLN A 127 14.93 -9.00 7.51
N GLU A 128 15.78 -9.76 6.83
CA GLU A 128 16.57 -9.27 5.70
C GLU A 128 15.68 -8.84 4.53
N MET A 129 14.63 -9.61 4.22
CA MET A 129 13.64 -9.25 3.19
C MET A 129 12.90 -7.95 3.56
N TYR A 130 12.49 -7.77 4.82
CA TYR A 130 11.90 -6.50 5.28
C TYR A 130 12.86 -5.33 5.09
N GLN A 131 14.12 -5.49 5.46
CA GLN A 131 15.12 -4.44 5.28
C GLN A 131 15.34 -4.12 3.79
N LYS A 132 15.39 -5.12 2.93
CA LYS A 132 15.51 -4.93 1.47
C LYS A 132 14.30 -4.18 0.90
N LEU A 133 13.09 -4.51 1.32
CA LEU A 133 11.87 -3.78 0.93
C LEU A 133 11.87 -2.34 1.45
N ASP A 134 12.27 -2.12 2.70
CA ASP A 134 12.34 -0.78 3.30
C ASP A 134 13.40 0.11 2.67
N ASN A 135 14.51 -0.48 2.25
CA ASN A 135 15.57 0.24 1.54
C ASN A 135 15.19 0.56 0.08
N SER A 136 14.29 -0.21 -0.53
CA SER A 136 13.88 -0.02 -1.93
C SER A 136 12.97 1.18 -2.15
N ILE A 137 12.01 1.39 -1.27
CA ILE A 137 11.08 2.53 -1.27
C ILE A 137 10.74 2.96 0.16
N TYR A 138 10.49 4.24 0.33
CA TYR A 138 9.97 4.79 1.58
C TYR A 138 8.43 4.67 1.62
N SER A 139 7.84 4.57 2.84
CA SER A 139 6.39 4.42 3.06
C SER A 139 5.80 3.08 2.58
N HIS A 140 4.48 3.03 2.40
CA HIS A 140 3.68 1.87 1.95
C HIS A 140 3.81 0.62 2.84
N GLN A 141 3.88 0.81 4.15
CA GLN A 141 4.06 -0.30 5.11
C GLN A 141 2.97 -1.37 4.99
N HIS A 142 1.73 -0.96 4.69
CA HIS A 142 0.63 -1.90 4.48
C HIS A 142 0.88 -2.80 3.27
N ALA A 143 1.31 -2.24 2.14
CA ALA A 143 1.64 -3.01 0.93
C ALA A 143 2.84 -3.95 1.16
N LYS A 144 3.90 -3.47 1.81
CA LYS A 144 5.06 -4.28 2.19
C LYS A 144 4.66 -5.45 3.09
N ASN A 145 3.82 -5.20 4.10
CA ASN A 145 3.33 -6.25 5.00
C ASN A 145 2.47 -7.31 4.28
N GLN A 146 1.65 -6.91 3.30
CA GLN A 146 0.90 -7.86 2.48
C GLN A 146 1.83 -8.73 1.65
N ILE A 147 2.84 -8.16 1.00
CA ILE A 147 3.86 -8.90 0.25
C ILE A 147 4.59 -9.88 1.17
N MET A 148 5.01 -9.43 2.35
CA MET A 148 5.72 -10.29 3.30
C MET A 148 4.88 -11.44 3.84
N LYS A 149 3.56 -11.27 3.99
CA LYS A 149 2.67 -12.39 4.33
C LYS A 149 2.69 -13.50 3.27
N ILE A 150 2.71 -13.12 2.00
CA ILE A 150 2.76 -14.07 0.89
C ILE A 150 4.15 -14.73 0.81
N PHE A 151 5.22 -13.96 0.98
CA PHE A 151 6.57 -14.53 1.04
C PHE A 151 6.73 -15.51 2.21
N GLY A 152 6.13 -15.22 3.37
CA GLY A 152 6.07 -16.15 4.49
C GLY A 152 5.36 -17.47 4.13
N GLN A 153 4.32 -17.44 3.31
CA GLN A 153 3.67 -18.66 2.80
C GLN A 153 4.59 -19.42 1.84
N TRP A 154 5.32 -18.74 0.96
CA TRP A 154 6.27 -19.40 0.04
C TRP A 154 7.45 -20.05 0.76
N ILE A 155 7.95 -19.46 1.84
CA ILE A 155 9.00 -20.07 2.67
C ILE A 155 8.51 -21.40 3.28
N ASN A 156 7.21 -21.53 3.56
CA ASN A 156 6.61 -22.75 4.10
C ASN A 156 6.25 -23.82 3.03
N GLY A 157 6.55 -23.58 1.75
CA GLY A 157 6.44 -24.58 0.69
C GLY A 157 5.35 -24.36 -0.35
N GLU A 158 4.50 -23.36 -0.24
CA GLU A 158 3.51 -23.02 -1.26
C GLU A 158 4.05 -21.92 -2.20
N GLN A 159 4.80 -22.32 -3.23
CA GLN A 159 5.39 -21.36 -4.19
C GLN A 159 4.58 -21.16 -5.47
N THR A 160 3.39 -21.74 -5.59
CA THR A 160 2.63 -21.75 -6.84
C THR A 160 1.46 -20.78 -6.82
N GLY A 161 1.23 -20.12 -7.94
CA GLY A 161 -0.06 -19.49 -8.27
C GLY A 161 -0.31 -18.07 -7.77
N TYR A 162 0.70 -17.31 -7.35
CA TYR A 162 0.47 -15.93 -6.94
C TYR A 162 0.74 -14.92 -8.05
N CYS A 163 -0.27 -14.08 -8.28
CA CYS A 163 -0.20 -12.93 -9.15
C CYS A 163 -0.53 -11.67 -8.34
N PHE A 164 0.34 -10.66 -8.36
CA PHE A 164 0.13 -9.41 -7.66
C PHE A 164 -0.47 -8.34 -8.56
N GLY A 165 -1.42 -7.58 -8.01
CA GLY A 165 -1.92 -6.36 -8.61
C GLY A 165 -1.54 -5.14 -7.77
N PHE A 166 -0.62 -4.34 -8.23
CA PHE A 166 -0.21 -3.10 -7.60
C PHE A 166 -1.18 -1.98 -7.99
N GLU A 167 -2.14 -1.74 -7.11
CA GLU A 167 -3.19 -0.74 -7.27
C GLU A 167 -2.78 0.59 -6.66
N GLY A 168 -2.89 1.69 -7.40
CA GLY A 168 -2.68 3.03 -6.87
C GLY A 168 -2.23 4.05 -7.90
N SER A 169 -2.18 5.30 -7.49
CA SER A 169 -1.89 6.45 -8.34
C SER A 169 -0.50 6.37 -9.02
N PRO A 170 -0.27 7.12 -10.10
CA PRO A 170 1.04 7.15 -10.75
C PRO A 170 2.10 7.85 -9.86
N GLY A 171 3.36 7.42 -9.98
CA GLY A 171 4.50 8.08 -9.34
C GLY A 171 4.68 7.81 -7.84
N ILE A 172 3.93 6.86 -7.25
CA ILE A 172 4.02 6.51 -5.81
C ILE A 172 5.03 5.40 -5.50
N GLY A 173 5.71 4.83 -6.50
CA GLY A 173 6.79 3.87 -6.29
C GLY A 173 6.47 2.41 -6.62
N LYS A 174 5.33 2.08 -7.23
CA LYS A 174 4.93 0.70 -7.61
C LYS A 174 6.04 -0.05 -8.36
N THR A 175 6.48 0.50 -9.48
CA THR A 175 7.56 -0.09 -10.31
C THR A 175 8.90 -0.16 -9.56
N SER A 176 9.19 0.82 -8.71
CA SER A 176 10.43 0.82 -7.91
C SER A 176 10.44 -0.29 -6.88
N LEU A 177 9.29 -0.56 -6.21
CA LEU A 177 9.17 -1.69 -5.29
C LEU A 177 9.34 -3.02 -6.02
N ALA A 178 8.71 -3.21 -7.18
CA ALA A 178 8.88 -4.42 -7.97
C ALA A 178 10.33 -4.61 -8.41
N LYS A 179 10.93 -3.59 -9.05
CA LYS A 179 12.26 -3.68 -9.66
C LYS A 179 13.41 -3.70 -8.67
N LYS A 180 13.33 -2.95 -7.55
CA LYS A 180 14.42 -2.84 -6.58
C LYS A 180 14.14 -3.62 -5.29
N GLY A 181 12.87 -3.74 -4.90
CA GLY A 181 12.48 -4.43 -3.69
C GLY A 181 12.36 -5.93 -3.90
N LEU A 182 11.39 -6.35 -4.73
CA LEU A 182 11.08 -7.77 -4.89
C LEU A 182 12.21 -8.56 -5.55
N THR A 183 12.90 -8.01 -6.54
CA THR A 183 14.06 -8.69 -7.16
C THR A 183 15.17 -9.00 -6.15
N ASN A 184 15.43 -8.07 -5.22
CA ASN A 184 16.46 -8.26 -4.21
C ASN A 184 16.02 -9.17 -3.05
N CYS A 185 14.71 -9.32 -2.85
CA CYS A 185 14.17 -10.24 -1.84
C CYS A 185 14.13 -11.69 -2.35
N LEU A 186 13.84 -11.88 -3.65
CA LEU A 186 13.70 -13.19 -4.26
C LEU A 186 15.02 -13.55 -4.94
N LEU A 187 15.73 -14.50 -4.35
CA LEU A 187 16.99 -15.00 -4.89
C LEU A 187 16.74 -16.31 -5.63
N ASN A 188 17.52 -16.56 -6.67
CA ASN A 188 17.63 -17.86 -7.33
C ASN A 188 18.48 -18.83 -6.49
N GLU A 189 18.54 -20.09 -6.89
CA GLU A 189 19.35 -21.13 -6.24
C GLU A 189 20.84 -20.76 -6.15
N ASP A 190 21.33 -19.98 -7.11
CA ASP A 190 22.70 -19.48 -7.18
C ASP A 190 22.96 -18.26 -6.27
N GLY A 191 21.94 -17.78 -5.54
CA GLY A 191 22.03 -16.59 -4.67
C GLY A 191 21.96 -15.26 -5.43
N GLU A 192 21.73 -15.28 -6.75
CA GLU A 192 21.51 -14.08 -7.55
C GLU A 192 20.05 -13.61 -7.48
N SER A 193 19.84 -12.29 -7.63
CA SER A 193 18.51 -11.71 -7.68
C SER A 193 17.71 -12.26 -8.88
N ARG A 194 16.42 -12.54 -8.68
CA ARG A 194 15.56 -12.98 -9.78
C ARG A 194 15.52 -11.94 -10.88
N PRO A 195 15.64 -12.37 -12.17
CA PRO A 195 15.54 -11.45 -13.29
C PRO A 195 14.20 -10.72 -13.32
N PHE A 196 14.24 -9.43 -13.70
CA PHE A 196 13.07 -8.57 -13.83
C PHE A 196 12.83 -8.20 -15.29
N ALA A 197 11.65 -8.52 -15.78
CA ALA A 197 11.21 -8.13 -17.11
C ALA A 197 10.02 -7.15 -17.03
N PHE A 198 10.01 -6.18 -17.94
CA PHE A 198 8.97 -5.15 -18.02
C PHE A 198 8.19 -5.29 -19.32
N ILE A 199 6.86 -5.26 -19.23
CA ILE A 199 5.92 -5.23 -20.35
C ILE A 199 5.00 -4.03 -20.17
N ALA A 200 5.01 -3.07 -21.10
CA ALA A 200 3.99 -2.03 -21.16
C ALA A 200 2.83 -2.50 -22.05
N ILE A 201 1.67 -2.77 -21.43
CA ILE A 201 0.52 -3.30 -22.17
C ILE A 201 -0.46 -2.21 -22.61
N GLY A 202 -0.39 -1.03 -22.00
CA GLY A 202 -1.24 0.12 -22.26
C GLY A 202 -1.04 0.77 -23.63
N GLY A 203 -1.01 0.03 -24.67
CA GLY A 203 -0.84 0.51 -26.05
C GLY A 203 -0.67 -0.66 -27.02
N SER A 204 -0.71 -1.88 -26.50
CA SER A 204 -0.62 -3.08 -27.31
C SER A 204 -1.86 -3.21 -28.19
N ALA A 205 -1.62 -3.41 -29.49
CA ALA A 205 -2.68 -3.44 -30.48
C ALA A 205 -3.41 -4.80 -30.55
N ASN A 206 -2.73 -5.90 -30.20
CA ASN A 206 -3.28 -7.26 -30.27
C ASN A 206 -2.57 -8.23 -29.33
N GLY A 207 -3.14 -9.43 -29.15
CA GLY A 207 -2.61 -10.50 -28.31
C GLY A 207 -1.31 -11.11 -28.82
N SER A 208 -1.02 -11.00 -30.11
CA SER A 208 0.19 -11.55 -30.70
C SER A 208 1.49 -10.96 -30.13
N THR A 209 1.42 -9.80 -29.50
CA THR A 209 2.55 -9.24 -28.76
C THR A 209 2.98 -10.16 -27.61
N LEU A 210 2.05 -10.87 -26.97
CA LEU A 210 2.33 -11.76 -25.83
C LEU A 210 2.63 -13.20 -26.26
N GLU A 211 1.81 -13.76 -27.15
CA GLU A 211 1.84 -15.17 -27.58
C GLU A 211 2.48 -15.41 -28.96
N GLY A 212 2.95 -14.35 -29.63
CA GLY A 212 3.52 -14.49 -30.97
C GLY A 212 2.48 -14.72 -32.08
N HIS A 213 2.99 -15.03 -33.27
CA HIS A 213 2.21 -15.33 -34.47
C HIS A 213 2.47 -16.79 -34.88
N SER A 214 1.45 -17.44 -35.49
CA SER A 214 1.66 -18.77 -36.04
C SER A 214 2.83 -18.77 -37.05
N PHE A 215 3.71 -19.75 -36.95
CA PHE A 215 4.88 -19.90 -37.81
C PHE A 215 4.54 -20.02 -39.31
N THR A 216 3.26 -20.20 -39.65
CA THR A 216 2.80 -20.29 -41.04
C THR A 216 2.73 -18.92 -41.73
N TYR A 217 2.81 -17.82 -40.98
CA TYR A 217 2.78 -16.48 -41.54
C TYR A 217 4.18 -15.98 -41.92
N VAL A 218 4.29 -15.24 -43.01
CA VAL A 218 5.54 -14.58 -43.39
C VAL A 218 5.90 -13.51 -42.35
N ASN A 219 7.17 -13.51 -41.93
CA ASN A 219 7.69 -12.64 -40.86
C ASN A 219 7.07 -12.89 -39.47
N SER A 220 6.56 -14.09 -39.22
CA SER A 220 6.11 -14.47 -37.89
C SER A 220 7.27 -14.51 -36.89
N THR A 221 6.98 -14.13 -35.66
CA THR A 221 7.91 -14.14 -34.52
C THR A 221 7.20 -14.70 -33.29
N TRP A 222 7.98 -15.21 -32.36
CA TRP A 222 7.47 -15.59 -31.04
C TRP A 222 7.02 -14.37 -30.22
N GLY A 223 6.29 -14.63 -29.15
CA GLY A 223 5.76 -13.59 -28.27
C GLY A 223 6.74 -13.08 -27.22
N ARG A 224 6.40 -11.97 -26.59
CA ARG A 224 7.26 -11.33 -25.58
C ARG A 224 7.51 -12.21 -24.36
N ILE A 225 6.60 -13.11 -24.00
CA ILE A 225 6.79 -14.04 -22.88
C ILE A 225 7.99 -14.96 -23.14
N VAL A 226 8.04 -15.60 -24.32
CA VAL A 226 9.17 -16.46 -24.71
C VAL A 226 10.46 -15.65 -24.83
N ASP A 227 10.38 -14.45 -25.38
CA ASP A 227 11.52 -13.53 -25.50
C ASP A 227 12.15 -13.23 -24.13
N ILE A 228 11.32 -12.94 -23.13
CA ILE A 228 11.75 -12.73 -21.74
C ILE A 228 12.46 -13.98 -21.18
N LEU A 229 11.89 -15.16 -21.36
CA LEU A 229 12.51 -16.41 -20.88
C LEU A 229 13.88 -16.64 -21.52
N MET A 230 14.02 -16.35 -22.83
CA MET A 230 15.29 -16.46 -23.54
C MET A 230 16.31 -15.41 -23.08
N GLU A 231 15.90 -14.15 -22.91
CA GLU A 231 16.76 -13.07 -22.43
C GLU A 231 17.25 -13.32 -20.99
N THR A 232 16.35 -13.76 -20.11
CA THR A 232 16.65 -13.99 -18.71
C THR A 232 17.31 -15.34 -18.43
N LYS A 233 17.18 -16.30 -19.32
CA LYS A 233 17.61 -17.71 -19.15
C LYS A 233 17.10 -18.33 -17.85
N CYS A 234 15.89 -17.95 -17.44
CA CYS A 234 15.32 -18.29 -16.16
C CYS A 234 13.82 -18.58 -16.32
N MET A 235 13.34 -19.69 -15.74
CA MET A 235 11.93 -20.09 -15.80
C MET A 235 11.07 -19.49 -14.69
N ASN A 236 11.68 -18.76 -13.74
CA ASN A 236 10.99 -18.09 -12.63
C ASN A 236 11.25 -16.58 -12.57
N PRO A 237 11.26 -15.83 -13.72
CA PRO A 237 11.49 -14.41 -13.71
C PRO A 237 10.33 -13.66 -13.02
N ILE A 238 10.58 -12.40 -12.65
CA ILE A 238 9.54 -11.47 -12.25
C ILE A 238 9.10 -10.72 -13.50
N ILE A 239 7.85 -10.92 -13.93
CA ILE A 239 7.27 -10.27 -15.11
C ILE A 239 6.33 -9.16 -14.63
N TYR A 240 6.73 -7.92 -14.83
CA TYR A 240 5.97 -6.74 -14.45
C TYR A 240 5.22 -6.19 -15.65
N ILE A 241 3.90 -6.19 -15.57
CA ILE A 241 2.98 -5.77 -16.63
C ILE A 241 2.34 -4.45 -16.20
N ASP A 242 2.70 -3.35 -16.88
CA ASP A 242 2.25 -2.02 -16.53
C ASP A 242 1.03 -1.58 -17.35
N GLU A 243 0.26 -0.66 -16.77
CA GLU A 243 -0.91 -0.01 -17.38
C GLU A 243 -2.03 -0.99 -17.78
N LEU A 244 -2.33 -1.96 -16.92
CA LEU A 244 -3.41 -2.94 -17.18
C LEU A 244 -4.78 -2.28 -17.37
N ASP A 245 -5.04 -1.17 -16.69
CA ASP A 245 -6.26 -0.36 -16.81
C ASP A 245 -6.37 0.41 -18.14
N LYS A 246 -5.33 0.41 -18.97
CA LYS A 246 -5.31 1.05 -20.29
C LYS A 246 -5.55 0.09 -21.46
N VAL A 247 -5.74 -1.18 -21.17
CA VAL A 247 -6.13 -2.16 -22.19
C VAL A 247 -7.49 -1.77 -22.78
N SER A 248 -7.59 -1.74 -24.11
CA SER A 248 -8.80 -1.31 -24.79
C SER A 248 -9.97 -2.29 -24.53
N LYS A 249 -11.21 -1.77 -24.52
CA LYS A 249 -12.44 -2.60 -24.40
C LYS A 249 -12.90 -3.18 -25.75
N THR A 250 -12.06 -3.12 -26.79
CA THR A 250 -12.31 -3.70 -28.11
C THR A 250 -12.05 -5.20 -28.12
N GLU A 251 -12.40 -5.90 -29.23
CA GLU A 251 -12.15 -7.33 -29.38
C GLU A 251 -10.65 -7.69 -29.20
N HIS A 252 -9.77 -6.85 -29.68
CA HIS A 252 -8.30 -7.04 -29.48
C HIS A 252 -7.90 -6.92 -28.00
N GLY A 253 -8.53 -6.02 -27.26
CA GLY A 253 -8.30 -5.92 -25.82
C GLY A 253 -8.84 -7.13 -25.06
N LYS A 254 -9.98 -7.68 -25.47
CA LYS A 254 -10.52 -8.91 -24.90
C LYS A 254 -9.59 -10.12 -25.16
N GLU A 255 -8.97 -10.20 -26.34
CA GLU A 255 -7.95 -11.20 -26.63
C GLU A 255 -6.80 -11.12 -25.64
N ILE A 256 -6.25 -9.92 -25.42
CA ILE A 256 -5.17 -9.67 -24.45
C ILE A 256 -5.60 -10.12 -23.04
N ILE A 257 -6.78 -9.73 -22.61
CA ILE A 257 -7.32 -10.12 -21.29
C ILE A 257 -7.45 -11.64 -21.18
N GLY A 258 -7.94 -12.31 -22.21
CA GLY A 258 -8.01 -13.78 -22.28
C GLY A 258 -6.63 -14.42 -22.09
N ILE A 259 -5.62 -13.96 -22.83
CA ILE A 259 -4.24 -14.45 -22.71
C ILE A 259 -3.70 -14.24 -21.29
N LEU A 260 -3.86 -13.04 -20.73
CA LEU A 260 -3.39 -12.76 -19.37
C LEU A 260 -4.10 -13.62 -18.33
N THR A 261 -5.39 -13.90 -18.51
CA THR A 261 -6.16 -14.76 -17.61
C THR A 261 -5.60 -16.18 -17.61
N HIS A 262 -5.25 -16.72 -18.77
CA HIS A 262 -4.61 -18.05 -18.88
C HIS A 262 -3.19 -18.07 -18.29
N LEU A 263 -2.41 -17.03 -18.50
CA LEU A 263 -1.04 -16.91 -17.98
C LEU A 263 -0.97 -16.97 -16.45
N ILE A 264 -1.96 -16.41 -15.77
CA ILE A 264 -1.94 -16.33 -14.29
C ILE A 264 -2.79 -17.41 -13.61
N ASP A 265 -3.55 -18.21 -14.37
CA ASP A 265 -4.38 -19.28 -13.81
C ASP A 265 -3.48 -20.47 -13.40
N PRO A 266 -3.39 -20.83 -12.11
CA PRO A 266 -2.52 -21.92 -11.66
C PRO A 266 -2.84 -23.27 -12.27
N THR A 267 -4.05 -23.45 -12.82
CA THR A 267 -4.47 -24.71 -13.45
C THR A 267 -4.05 -24.82 -14.92
N GLN A 268 -3.60 -23.73 -15.53
CA GLN A 268 -3.32 -23.64 -16.97
C GLN A 268 -1.92 -23.13 -17.29
N ASN A 269 -1.26 -22.44 -16.35
CA ASN A 269 0.03 -21.81 -16.58
C ASN A 269 1.22 -22.77 -16.70
N GLU A 270 1.03 -24.04 -16.34
CA GLU A 270 2.03 -25.11 -16.58
C GLU A 270 2.10 -25.51 -18.07
N GLY A 271 1.06 -25.21 -18.85
CA GLY A 271 0.94 -25.57 -20.26
C GLY A 271 0.78 -24.36 -21.17
N PHE A 272 1.48 -23.25 -20.92
CA PHE A 272 1.47 -22.10 -21.82
C PHE A 272 2.07 -22.47 -23.18
N GLN A 273 1.36 -22.17 -24.26
CA GLN A 273 1.84 -22.40 -25.64
C GLN A 273 1.95 -21.07 -26.38
N ASP A 274 3.15 -20.77 -26.85
CA ASP A 274 3.36 -19.67 -27.79
C ASP A 274 2.89 -20.07 -29.19
N LYS A 275 2.21 -19.21 -29.92
CA LYS A 275 1.67 -19.50 -31.26
C LYS A 275 2.73 -19.83 -32.28
N TYR A 276 3.95 -19.30 -32.12
CA TYR A 276 5.09 -19.63 -32.97
C TYR A 276 5.63 -21.03 -32.68
N PHE A 277 5.68 -21.42 -31.40
CA PHE A 277 6.12 -22.74 -30.94
C PHE A 277 4.95 -23.67 -30.65
N SER A 278 3.94 -23.67 -31.52
CA SER A 278 2.74 -24.48 -31.34
C SER A 278 3.06 -25.95 -31.04
N GLY A 279 2.44 -26.49 -29.99
CA GLY A 279 2.64 -27.88 -29.53
C GLY A 279 3.79 -28.06 -28.53
N ILE A 280 4.44 -26.96 -28.08
CA ILE A 280 5.44 -27.01 -27.01
C ILE A 280 4.85 -26.32 -25.78
N ASP A 281 4.66 -27.09 -24.71
CA ASP A 281 4.21 -26.57 -23.44
C ASP A 281 5.38 -25.91 -22.68
N ILE A 282 5.16 -24.71 -22.20
CA ILE A 282 6.12 -23.92 -21.41
C ILE A 282 5.53 -23.74 -20.01
N ASP A 283 6.21 -24.25 -19.00
CA ASP A 283 5.79 -24.13 -17.61
C ASP A 283 6.10 -22.73 -17.05
N LEU A 284 5.06 -21.93 -16.84
CA LEU A 284 5.14 -20.59 -16.23
C LEU A 284 4.69 -20.57 -14.77
N SER A 285 4.41 -21.72 -14.16
CA SER A 285 3.89 -21.82 -12.78
C SER A 285 4.80 -21.19 -11.73
N LYS A 286 6.10 -21.09 -12.01
CA LYS A 286 7.12 -20.49 -11.12
C LYS A 286 7.42 -19.03 -11.41
N ALA A 287 6.91 -18.48 -12.51
CA ALA A 287 7.05 -17.06 -12.83
C ALA A 287 6.17 -16.21 -11.91
N LEU A 288 6.69 -15.07 -11.45
CA LEU A 288 5.92 -14.12 -10.66
C LEU A 288 5.37 -13.02 -11.56
N PHE A 289 4.07 -13.00 -11.74
CA PHE A 289 3.38 -11.94 -12.47
C PHE A 289 2.98 -10.80 -11.53
N ILE A 290 3.31 -9.56 -11.93
CA ILE A 290 2.95 -8.36 -11.20
C ILE A 290 2.27 -7.39 -12.16
N PHE A 291 1.00 -7.16 -11.98
CA PHE A 291 0.26 -6.15 -12.72
C PHE A 291 0.30 -4.80 -12.01
N SER A 292 0.38 -3.73 -12.77
CA SER A 292 0.26 -2.37 -12.25
C SER A 292 -0.88 -1.65 -12.94
N TYR A 293 -1.72 -1.00 -12.15
CA TYR A 293 -2.86 -0.22 -12.62
C TYR A 293 -3.21 0.89 -11.63
N ASN A 294 -3.98 1.86 -12.10
CA ASN A 294 -4.43 2.98 -11.28
C ASN A 294 -5.90 2.83 -10.90
N ASP A 295 -6.73 2.39 -11.85
CA ASP A 295 -8.18 2.31 -11.72
C ASP A 295 -8.65 0.86 -11.92
N PRO A 296 -9.05 0.14 -10.86
CA PRO A 296 -9.52 -1.24 -10.96
C PRO A 296 -10.84 -1.38 -11.72
N ASP A 297 -11.68 -0.33 -11.76
CA ASP A 297 -12.99 -0.37 -12.42
C ASP A 297 -12.88 -0.39 -13.97
N GLN A 298 -11.70 -0.11 -14.50
CA GLN A 298 -11.41 -0.22 -15.92
C GLN A 298 -10.94 -1.62 -16.35
N ILE A 299 -10.63 -2.49 -15.41
CA ILE A 299 -10.11 -3.83 -15.64
C ILE A 299 -11.27 -4.83 -15.74
N ASP A 300 -11.11 -5.84 -16.57
CA ASP A 300 -12.07 -6.94 -16.65
C ASP A 300 -12.17 -7.67 -15.29
N SER A 301 -13.39 -7.93 -14.84
CA SER A 301 -13.66 -8.51 -13.52
C SER A 301 -13.11 -9.93 -13.39
N ILE A 302 -13.13 -10.73 -14.46
CA ILE A 302 -12.64 -12.11 -14.45
C ILE A 302 -11.12 -12.15 -14.22
N LEU A 303 -10.40 -11.24 -14.86
CA LEU A 303 -8.96 -11.10 -14.63
C LEU A 303 -8.68 -10.55 -13.24
N LEU A 304 -9.42 -9.54 -12.80
CA LEU A 304 -9.22 -8.87 -11.50
C LEU A 304 -9.43 -9.83 -10.32
N ASP A 305 -10.39 -10.76 -10.43
CA ASP A 305 -10.67 -11.77 -9.38
C ASP A 305 -9.51 -12.75 -9.16
N ARG A 306 -8.64 -12.94 -10.16
CA ARG A 306 -7.46 -13.80 -10.08
C ARG A 306 -6.21 -13.09 -9.55
N ILE A 307 -6.28 -11.78 -9.42
CA ILE A 307 -5.15 -10.93 -9.02
C ILE A 307 -5.23 -10.65 -7.51
N HIS A 308 -4.15 -10.93 -6.79
CA HIS A 308 -4.04 -10.50 -5.39
C HIS A 308 -3.75 -9.01 -5.32
N ARG A 309 -4.77 -8.21 -4.97
CA ARG A 309 -4.70 -6.74 -4.97
C ARG A 309 -3.89 -6.22 -3.79
N ILE A 310 -2.87 -5.44 -4.08
CA ILE A 310 -2.02 -4.76 -3.10
C ILE A 310 -2.16 -3.25 -3.33
N LYS A 311 -2.84 -2.58 -2.41
CA LYS A 311 -3.13 -1.17 -2.52
C LYS A 311 -1.98 -0.32 -2.01
N PHE A 312 -1.60 0.67 -2.81
CA PHE A 312 -0.62 1.71 -2.49
C PHE A 312 -1.35 3.02 -2.20
N ASP A 313 -1.13 3.57 -1.03
CA ASP A 313 -1.70 4.85 -0.64
C ASP A 313 -0.95 6.02 -1.31
N ASN A 314 -1.63 7.17 -1.42
CA ASN A 314 -0.99 8.38 -1.90
C ASN A 314 0.01 8.92 -0.86
N LEU A 315 1.11 9.49 -1.35
CA LEU A 315 2.17 10.00 -0.48
C LEU A 315 1.77 11.34 0.17
N THR A 316 1.98 11.45 1.46
CA THR A 316 1.85 12.70 2.21
C THR A 316 3.00 13.66 1.89
N THR A 317 2.83 14.96 2.20
CA THR A 317 3.89 15.97 1.99
C THR A 317 5.17 15.60 2.74
N ASP A 318 5.06 15.12 3.97
CA ASP A 318 6.22 14.73 4.78
C ASP A 318 6.94 13.51 4.22
N GLU A 319 6.19 12.51 3.76
CA GLU A 319 6.77 11.35 3.07
C GLU A 319 7.49 11.74 1.78
N LYS A 320 6.93 12.69 1.01
CA LYS A 320 7.60 13.22 -0.19
C LYS A 320 8.92 13.93 0.14
N ILE A 321 8.96 14.71 1.23
CA ILE A 321 10.19 15.35 1.70
C ILE A 321 11.26 14.31 2.05
N VAL A 322 10.87 13.25 2.77
CA VAL A 322 11.80 12.16 3.09
C VAL A 322 12.31 11.45 1.81
N ILE A 323 11.41 11.19 0.85
CA ILE A 323 11.78 10.58 -0.44
C ILE A 323 12.74 11.46 -1.22
N VAL A 324 12.54 12.78 -1.23
CA VAL A 324 13.44 13.73 -1.88
C VAL A 324 14.83 13.63 -1.26
N ASN A 325 14.93 13.74 0.06
CA ASN A 325 16.21 13.74 0.76
C ASN A 325 16.95 12.40 0.67
N LYS A 326 16.22 11.28 0.82
CA LYS A 326 16.83 9.94 0.90
C LYS A 326 17.17 9.32 -0.46
N TYR A 327 16.39 9.67 -1.50
CA TYR A 327 16.51 9.00 -2.81
C TYR A 327 16.75 9.96 -3.98
N ILE A 328 15.97 11.07 -4.08
CA ILE A 328 16.01 11.93 -5.28
C ILE A 328 17.25 12.81 -5.28
N LEU A 329 17.53 13.54 -4.22
CA LEU A 329 18.70 14.41 -4.14
C LEU A 329 20.03 13.64 -4.24
N PRO A 330 20.24 12.50 -3.55
CA PRO A 330 21.43 11.69 -3.75
C PRO A 330 21.58 11.18 -5.19
N GLU A 331 20.49 10.75 -5.84
CA GLU A 331 20.51 10.34 -7.25
C GLU A 331 20.92 11.49 -8.17
N LEU A 332 20.40 12.70 -7.95
CA LEU A 332 20.73 13.89 -8.73
C LEU A 332 22.19 14.32 -8.51
N ASN A 333 22.61 14.34 -7.24
CA ASN A 333 23.99 14.68 -6.89
C ASN A 333 25.01 13.73 -7.54
N ASN A 334 24.74 12.43 -7.51
CA ASN A 334 25.61 11.44 -8.16
C ASN A 334 25.63 11.61 -9.69
N LYS A 335 24.49 11.88 -10.32
CA LYS A 335 24.41 12.06 -11.78
C LYS A 335 25.12 13.30 -12.28
N MET A 336 25.14 14.37 -11.49
CA MET A 336 25.69 15.67 -11.87
C MET A 336 27.01 16.00 -11.19
N GLY A 337 27.48 15.15 -10.28
CA GLY A 337 28.71 15.41 -9.52
C GLY A 337 28.58 16.57 -8.52
N PHE A 338 27.39 16.80 -7.97
CA PHE A 338 27.06 17.95 -7.10
C PHE A 338 27.11 17.62 -5.60
N GLU A 339 27.91 16.65 -5.19
CA GLU A 339 28.07 16.36 -3.77
C GLU A 339 28.56 17.62 -3.03
N ASN A 340 27.75 18.06 -2.06
CA ASN A 340 28.00 19.25 -1.23
C ASN A 340 28.04 20.61 -2.00
N ILE A 341 27.62 20.65 -3.25
CA ILE A 341 27.59 21.89 -4.05
C ILE A 341 26.25 22.61 -3.92
N VAL A 342 25.14 21.86 -3.84
CA VAL A 342 23.77 22.41 -3.74
C VAL A 342 23.13 21.99 -2.44
N SER A 343 22.53 22.94 -1.73
CA SER A 343 21.75 22.69 -0.51
C SER A 343 20.33 23.20 -0.65
N ILE A 344 19.34 22.33 -0.43
CA ILE A 344 17.92 22.67 -0.48
C ILE A 344 17.30 22.31 0.86
N ASP A 345 16.78 23.30 1.57
CA ASP A 345 16.10 23.09 2.84
C ASP A 345 14.74 22.40 2.68
N ASN A 346 14.31 21.69 3.72
CA ASN A 346 13.00 21.03 3.75
C ASN A 346 11.83 22.00 3.50
N ASP A 347 11.93 23.23 3.95
CA ASP A 347 10.93 24.28 3.73
C ASP A 347 10.82 24.66 2.25
N ILE A 348 11.92 24.62 1.52
CA ILE A 348 11.93 24.88 0.06
C ILE A 348 11.35 23.67 -0.67
N ILE A 349 11.70 22.44 -0.28
CA ILE A 349 11.12 21.21 -0.83
C ILE A 349 9.60 21.23 -0.62
N LYS A 350 9.15 21.54 0.60
CA LYS A 350 7.74 21.67 0.94
C LYS A 350 7.05 22.73 0.08
N TYR A 351 7.68 23.88 -0.11
CA TYR A 351 7.18 24.94 -0.97
C TYR A 351 7.02 24.48 -2.43
N ILE A 352 7.99 23.78 -2.98
CA ILE A 352 7.91 23.22 -4.35
C ILE A 352 6.74 22.22 -4.44
N ILE A 353 6.59 21.33 -3.45
CA ILE A 353 5.50 20.35 -3.41
C ILE A 353 4.14 21.04 -3.41
N GLU A 354 3.94 22.03 -2.55
CA GLU A 354 2.64 22.68 -2.36
C GLU A 354 2.27 23.63 -3.51
N VAL A 355 3.26 24.32 -4.09
CA VAL A 355 3.01 25.37 -5.07
C VAL A 355 3.12 24.87 -6.51
N TYR A 356 4.03 23.97 -6.82
CA TYR A 356 4.32 23.57 -8.19
C TYR A 356 3.87 22.16 -8.56
N THR A 357 3.62 21.28 -7.56
CA THR A 357 3.16 19.92 -7.83
C THR A 357 1.72 19.70 -7.33
N LYS A 358 0.89 19.09 -8.19
CA LYS A 358 -0.44 18.59 -7.83
C LYS A 358 -0.51 17.11 -8.18
N GLU A 359 0.27 16.29 -7.48
CA GLU A 359 0.37 14.88 -7.78
C GLU A 359 0.31 14.02 -6.51
N PRO A 360 -0.20 12.78 -6.60
CA PRO A 360 -0.24 11.83 -5.48
C PRO A 360 1.13 11.25 -5.14
N GLY A 361 2.05 11.23 -6.08
CA GLY A 361 3.39 10.70 -5.98
C GLY A 361 4.48 11.77 -6.02
N VAL A 362 5.64 11.40 -6.58
CA VAL A 362 6.84 12.25 -6.69
C VAL A 362 7.40 12.36 -8.11
N ARG A 363 6.61 11.98 -9.14
CA ARG A 363 7.10 11.98 -10.53
C ARG A 363 7.38 13.39 -11.04
N LYS A 364 6.40 14.29 -10.89
CA LYS A 364 6.53 15.70 -11.29
C LYS A 364 7.54 16.42 -10.40
N LEU A 365 7.54 16.13 -9.10
CA LEU A 365 8.51 16.68 -8.16
C LEU A 365 9.95 16.32 -8.58
N LYS A 366 10.20 15.08 -8.96
CA LYS A 366 11.52 14.63 -9.46
C LYS A 366 11.90 15.36 -10.75
N GLU A 367 10.96 15.56 -11.66
CA GLU A 367 11.16 16.32 -12.89
C GLU A 367 11.57 17.77 -12.60
N LEU A 368 10.83 18.46 -11.71
CA LEU A 368 11.12 19.85 -11.32
C LEU A 368 12.49 19.98 -10.64
N LEU A 369 12.84 19.05 -9.76
CA LEU A 369 14.16 19.05 -9.13
C LEU A 369 15.28 18.76 -10.13
N PHE A 370 15.04 17.89 -11.10
CA PHE A 370 16.00 17.63 -12.18
C PHE A 370 16.23 18.88 -13.04
N ASP A 371 15.16 19.59 -13.41
CA ASP A 371 15.25 20.85 -14.16
C ASP A 371 16.00 21.93 -13.37
N LEU A 372 15.68 22.08 -12.07
CA LEU A 372 16.38 23.01 -11.18
C LEU A 372 17.90 22.72 -11.14
N TYR A 373 18.28 21.46 -10.96
CA TYR A 373 19.69 21.05 -10.97
C TYR A 373 20.33 21.26 -12.34
N GLY A 374 19.58 21.08 -13.43
CA GLY A 374 20.04 21.36 -14.80
C GLY A 374 20.36 22.84 -15.02
N GLU A 375 19.50 23.75 -14.54
CA GLU A 375 19.75 25.21 -14.64
C GLU A 375 20.98 25.61 -13.81
N ILE A 376 21.13 25.10 -12.58
CA ILE A 376 22.33 25.32 -11.75
C ILE A 376 23.59 24.83 -12.48
N ASN A 377 23.52 23.64 -13.09
CA ASN A 377 24.64 23.09 -13.85
C ASN A 377 25.04 24.01 -15.02
N LEU A 378 24.07 24.55 -15.76
CA LEU A 378 24.33 25.51 -16.84
C LEU A 378 25.01 26.77 -16.31
N GLU A 379 24.63 27.28 -15.14
CA GLU A 379 25.27 28.46 -14.53
C GLU A 379 26.73 28.20 -14.15
N ILE A 380 26.99 27.05 -13.57
CA ILE A 380 28.35 26.62 -13.21
C ILE A 380 29.21 26.49 -14.47
N LEU A 381 28.68 25.85 -15.51
CA LEU A 381 29.40 25.65 -16.77
C LEU A 381 29.67 26.98 -17.53
N LYS A 382 28.78 27.97 -17.43
CA LYS A 382 28.97 29.32 -17.99
C LYS A 382 29.97 30.17 -17.22
N ASN A 383 30.54 29.63 -16.11
CA ASN A 383 31.46 30.37 -15.24
C ASN A 383 30.89 31.70 -14.69
N GLU A 384 29.62 31.74 -14.37
CA GLU A 384 29.02 32.92 -13.76
C GLU A 384 29.62 33.13 -12.37
N LYS A 385 30.53 34.12 -12.27
CA LYS A 385 31.34 34.44 -11.08
C LYS A 385 30.51 34.65 -9.80
N SER A 386 29.22 34.98 -9.91
CA SER A 386 28.30 35.13 -8.79
C SER A 386 27.90 33.82 -8.18
N THR A 387 27.77 32.75 -8.97
CA THR A 387 27.27 31.43 -8.53
C THR A 387 28.35 30.61 -7.85
N ILE A 388 29.62 30.74 -8.29
CA ILE A 388 30.77 29.96 -7.78
C ILE A 388 31.31 30.49 -6.45
N LYS A 389 31.04 31.75 -6.09
CA LYS A 389 31.62 32.38 -4.89
C LYS A 389 31.10 31.83 -3.56
N ASN A 390 29.93 31.19 -3.53
CA ASN A 390 29.28 30.68 -2.31
C ASN A 390 28.91 29.21 -2.50
N ILE A 391 29.81 28.29 -2.25
CA ILE A 391 29.52 26.86 -2.15
C ILE A 391 29.40 26.51 -0.67
N PRO A 392 28.31 25.84 -0.20
CA PRO A 392 27.20 25.34 -1.00
C PRO A 392 26.24 26.43 -1.49
N ILE A 393 25.67 26.24 -2.69
CA ILE A 393 24.63 27.10 -3.25
C ILE A 393 23.33 26.84 -2.47
N ILE A 394 22.89 27.80 -1.68
CA ILE A 394 21.67 27.71 -0.88
C ILE A 394 20.50 28.23 -1.74
N ILE A 395 19.53 27.38 -2.00
CA ILE A 395 18.35 27.72 -2.79
C ILE A 395 17.29 28.40 -1.91
N THR A 396 16.82 29.58 -2.35
CA THR A 396 15.75 30.34 -1.68
C THR A 396 14.43 30.27 -2.44
N LYS A 397 13.32 30.65 -1.78
CA LYS A 397 12.00 30.74 -2.44
C LYS A 397 12.02 31.72 -3.63
N LYS A 398 12.79 32.79 -3.50
CA LYS A 398 12.93 33.77 -4.57
C LYS A 398 13.62 33.18 -5.80
N ASP A 399 14.67 32.40 -5.58
CA ASP A 399 15.38 31.73 -6.68
C ASP A 399 14.45 30.72 -7.40
N ILE A 400 13.61 30.01 -6.64
CA ILE A 400 12.61 29.10 -7.22
C ILE A 400 11.63 29.87 -8.10
N ASP A 401 11.10 30.99 -7.62
CA ASP A 401 10.01 31.72 -8.26
C ASP A 401 10.44 32.56 -9.47
N GLU A 402 11.62 33.17 -9.41
CA GLU A 402 12.08 34.18 -10.36
C GLU A 402 13.15 33.63 -11.34
N LYS A 403 13.72 32.44 -11.05
CA LYS A 403 14.86 31.95 -11.80
C LYS A 403 14.67 30.50 -12.27
N TYR A 404 14.58 29.56 -11.34
CA TYR A 404 14.65 28.14 -11.70
C TYR A 404 13.32 27.56 -12.19
N LEU A 405 12.20 27.94 -11.58
CA LEU A 405 10.87 27.44 -11.91
C LEU A 405 9.92 28.52 -12.46
N GLU A 406 10.44 29.68 -12.92
CA GLU A 406 9.65 30.77 -13.50
C GLU A 406 8.75 30.30 -14.66
N LYS A 407 9.25 29.39 -15.49
CA LYS A 407 8.52 28.79 -16.62
C LYS A 407 7.33 27.91 -16.22
N TYR A 408 7.27 27.50 -14.97
CA TYR A 408 6.22 26.63 -14.48
C TYR A 408 5.07 27.40 -13.83
N LYS A 409 3.83 26.98 -14.14
CA LYS A 409 2.65 27.61 -13.58
C LYS A 409 2.49 27.24 -12.11
N LYS A 410 2.38 28.26 -11.26
CA LYS A 410 2.04 28.08 -9.84
C LYS A 410 0.60 27.58 -9.68
N ASN A 411 0.42 26.63 -8.82
CA ASN A 411 -0.91 26.16 -8.42
C ASN A 411 -1.47 27.11 -7.38
N ILE A 412 -2.44 27.93 -7.77
CA ILE A 412 -3.13 28.83 -6.86
C ILE A 412 -4.22 28.01 -6.15
N GLU A 413 -4.09 27.80 -4.86
CA GLU A 413 -5.15 27.19 -4.06
C GLU A 413 -6.25 28.21 -3.76
N THR A 414 -7.49 27.75 -3.91
CA THR A 414 -8.66 28.56 -3.52
C THR A 414 -8.64 28.76 -2.01
N LYS A 415 -8.60 30.01 -1.57
CA LYS A 415 -8.65 30.39 -0.16
C LYS A 415 -10.08 30.77 0.25
N ILE A 416 -10.34 30.74 1.54
CA ILE A 416 -11.61 31.21 2.09
C ILE A 416 -11.85 32.68 1.74
N HIS A 417 -13.13 33.06 1.54
CA HIS A 417 -13.49 34.45 1.30
C HIS A 417 -13.36 35.30 2.60
N ALA A 418 -13.20 36.61 2.44
CA ALA A 418 -12.78 37.49 3.53
C ALA A 418 -13.87 37.71 4.60
N LYS A 419 -15.16 37.57 4.28
CA LYS A 419 -16.28 37.97 5.14
C LYS A 419 -17.30 36.83 5.30
N HIS A 420 -18.06 36.89 6.41
CA HIS A 420 -19.24 36.06 6.63
C HIS A 420 -20.38 36.54 5.74
N GLU A 421 -20.90 35.68 4.88
CA GLU A 421 -21.89 36.05 3.87
C GLU A 421 -23.13 35.16 3.91
N ILE A 422 -24.23 35.65 3.32
CA ILE A 422 -25.48 34.89 3.16
C ILE A 422 -25.41 34.14 1.85
N GLY A 423 -25.79 32.85 1.86
CA GLY A 423 -25.86 32.05 0.64
C GLY A 423 -24.50 31.58 0.11
N ILE A 424 -23.42 31.78 0.88
CA ILE A 424 -22.08 31.31 0.51
C ILE A 424 -21.53 30.37 1.58
N ILE A 425 -21.05 29.21 1.16
CA ILE A 425 -20.41 28.20 2.03
C ILE A 425 -19.25 27.53 1.32
N ASN A 426 -18.29 27.03 2.10
CA ASN A 426 -17.22 26.20 1.54
C ASN A 426 -17.65 24.73 1.57
N GLY A 427 -17.84 24.13 0.41
CA GLY A 427 -17.87 22.71 0.22
C GLY A 427 -16.44 22.15 0.19
N LEU A 428 -16.28 20.85 0.44
CA LEU A 428 -15.00 20.15 0.40
C LEU A 428 -14.98 19.18 -0.78
N TRP A 429 -13.89 19.17 -1.53
CA TRP A 429 -13.67 18.23 -2.61
C TRP A 429 -12.44 17.35 -2.35
N ALA A 430 -12.46 16.16 -2.92
CA ALA A 430 -11.31 15.28 -3.05
C ALA A 430 -11.34 14.66 -4.45
N ASN A 431 -10.15 14.33 -4.98
CA ASN A 431 -10.03 13.65 -6.27
C ASN A 431 -9.31 12.31 -6.13
N SER A 432 -9.34 11.51 -7.18
CA SER A 432 -8.65 10.22 -7.27
C SER A 432 -7.14 10.31 -7.14
N LEU A 433 -6.55 11.50 -7.36
CA LEU A 433 -5.13 11.76 -7.18
C LEU A 433 -4.74 12.01 -5.71
N GLY A 434 -5.69 11.89 -4.76
CA GLY A 434 -5.42 12.06 -3.33
C GLY A 434 -5.29 13.51 -2.87
N MET A 435 -5.76 14.44 -3.68
CA MET A 435 -5.81 15.86 -3.29
C MET A 435 -7.20 16.24 -2.85
N GLY A 436 -7.26 17.27 -2.01
CA GLY A 436 -8.48 17.90 -1.57
C GLY A 436 -8.33 19.39 -1.43
N GLY A 437 -9.45 20.07 -1.33
CA GLY A 437 -9.53 21.52 -1.18
C GLY A 437 -10.94 21.99 -0.89
N ILE A 438 -11.16 23.30 -0.97
CA ILE A 438 -12.47 23.92 -0.82
C ILE A 438 -13.05 24.31 -2.18
N ILE A 439 -14.40 24.30 -2.25
CA ILE A 439 -15.18 24.89 -3.34
C ILE A 439 -16.15 25.89 -2.69
N PRO A 440 -15.99 27.19 -2.93
CA PRO A 440 -17.00 28.16 -2.50
C PRO A 440 -18.28 27.93 -3.30
N ILE A 441 -19.35 27.53 -2.63
CA ILE A 441 -20.68 27.36 -3.22
C ILE A 441 -21.44 28.64 -2.99
N GLN A 442 -21.87 29.29 -4.06
CA GLN A 442 -22.55 30.56 -4.05
C GLN A 442 -23.98 30.41 -4.53
N THR A 443 -24.95 31.01 -3.84
CA THR A 443 -26.37 30.95 -4.19
C THR A 443 -26.98 32.35 -4.28
N LEU A 444 -27.74 32.61 -5.34
CA LEU A 444 -28.46 33.87 -5.56
C LEU A 444 -29.85 33.58 -6.13
N LEU A 445 -30.78 34.48 -5.86
CA LEU A 445 -32.07 34.49 -6.55
C LEU A 445 -31.97 35.27 -7.85
N TYR A 446 -32.68 34.84 -8.87
CA TYR A 446 -32.76 35.52 -10.16
C TYR A 446 -34.19 35.48 -10.74
N PRO A 447 -34.55 36.41 -11.64
CA PRO A 447 -35.85 36.40 -12.30
C PRO A 447 -36.06 35.12 -13.12
N SER A 448 -37.16 34.40 -12.87
CA SER A 448 -37.58 33.20 -13.61
C SER A 448 -39.10 33.12 -13.66
N SER A 449 -39.63 32.46 -14.66
CA SER A 449 -41.04 32.16 -14.77
C SER A 449 -41.47 30.94 -13.93
N THR A 450 -40.53 30.09 -13.59
CA THR A 450 -40.76 28.84 -12.85
C THR A 450 -40.28 28.99 -11.40
N PHE A 451 -41.10 28.49 -10.46
CA PHE A 451 -40.79 28.52 -9.03
C PHE A 451 -39.57 27.67 -8.70
N LEU A 452 -38.57 28.27 -8.04
CA LEU A 452 -37.29 27.67 -7.69
C LEU A 452 -36.62 26.97 -8.89
N ASP A 453 -36.72 27.58 -10.07
CA ASP A 453 -35.99 27.14 -11.25
C ASP A 453 -34.49 27.15 -10.99
N LEU A 454 -33.80 26.04 -11.34
CA LEU A 454 -32.39 25.87 -11.06
C LEU A 454 -31.54 26.32 -12.26
N LYS A 455 -30.75 27.38 -12.04
CA LYS A 455 -29.66 27.75 -12.93
C LYS A 455 -28.33 27.31 -12.31
N LEU A 456 -27.60 26.47 -13.02
CA LEU A 456 -26.36 25.86 -12.53
C LEU A 456 -25.18 26.33 -13.38
N THR A 457 -24.10 26.78 -12.71
CA THR A 457 -22.86 27.19 -13.40
C THR A 457 -21.61 26.71 -12.64
N GLY A 458 -20.53 26.41 -13.38
CA GLY A 458 -19.26 25.92 -12.83
C GLY A 458 -18.95 24.45 -13.15
N LEU A 459 -19.46 23.92 -14.27
CA LEU A 459 -19.19 22.60 -14.83
C LEU A 459 -19.46 21.44 -13.83
N GLN A 460 -20.75 21.33 -13.42
CA GLN A 460 -21.20 20.23 -12.58
C GLN A 460 -21.56 19.00 -13.43
N GLY A 461 -21.15 17.81 -12.96
CA GLY A 461 -21.59 16.52 -13.47
C GLY A 461 -23.03 16.20 -13.09
N ASP A 462 -23.56 15.10 -13.62
CA ASP A 462 -24.98 14.77 -13.49
C ASP A 462 -25.36 14.38 -12.06
N VAL A 463 -24.49 13.65 -11.35
CA VAL A 463 -24.68 13.28 -9.94
C VAL A 463 -24.75 14.54 -9.05
N MET A 464 -23.89 15.51 -9.30
CA MET A 464 -23.89 16.77 -8.55
C MET A 464 -25.15 17.60 -8.85
N LYS A 465 -25.65 17.63 -10.10
CA LYS A 465 -26.92 18.28 -10.47
C LYS A 465 -28.12 17.67 -9.76
N GLU A 466 -28.17 16.35 -9.67
CA GLU A 466 -29.17 15.62 -8.90
C GLU A 466 -29.13 16.02 -7.42
N SER A 467 -27.96 15.99 -6.81
CA SER A 467 -27.75 16.43 -5.43
C SER A 467 -28.20 17.88 -5.19
N MET A 468 -27.98 18.80 -6.15
CA MET A 468 -28.47 20.17 -6.08
C MET A 468 -30.01 20.26 -6.10
N SER A 469 -30.67 19.38 -6.85
CA SER A 469 -32.13 19.31 -6.90
C SER A 469 -32.72 18.79 -5.59
N VAL A 470 -32.10 17.80 -4.97
CA VAL A 470 -32.45 17.31 -3.63
C VAL A 470 -32.24 18.41 -2.59
N ALA A 471 -31.07 19.08 -2.61
CA ALA A 471 -30.71 20.15 -1.69
C ALA A 471 -31.72 21.33 -1.75
N LYS A 472 -32.14 21.72 -2.96
CA LYS A 472 -33.17 22.75 -3.16
C LYS A 472 -34.47 22.40 -2.47
N SER A 473 -34.98 21.20 -2.72
CA SER A 473 -36.26 20.74 -2.17
C SER A 473 -36.22 20.65 -0.65
N LEU A 474 -35.12 20.12 -0.11
CA LEU A 474 -34.92 19.99 1.33
C LEU A 474 -34.76 21.35 2.03
N ALA A 475 -33.94 22.27 1.48
CA ALA A 475 -33.75 23.60 2.08
C ALA A 475 -35.05 24.41 2.14
N TRP A 476 -35.89 24.30 1.10
CA TRP A 476 -37.22 24.86 1.12
C TRP A 476 -38.10 24.25 2.23
N ASN A 477 -38.11 22.91 2.30
CA ASN A 477 -38.92 22.18 3.28
C ASN A 477 -38.53 22.51 4.73
N LEU A 478 -37.24 22.61 5.02
CA LEU A 478 -36.68 22.95 6.35
C LEU A 478 -36.95 24.42 6.77
N SER A 479 -37.30 25.29 5.83
CA SER A 479 -37.60 26.69 6.14
C SER A 479 -38.95 26.80 6.83
N LYS A 480 -39.04 27.69 7.83
CA LYS A 480 -40.28 27.91 8.61
C LYS A 480 -41.40 28.46 7.73
N ASP A 481 -42.66 28.13 8.03
CA ASP A 481 -43.82 28.53 7.22
C ASP A 481 -44.00 30.04 7.10
N ASN A 482 -43.68 30.81 8.15
CA ASN A 482 -43.68 32.26 8.07
C ASN A 482 -42.66 32.82 7.08
N ILE A 483 -41.51 32.16 6.92
CA ILE A 483 -40.48 32.51 5.93
C ILE A 483 -40.93 32.11 4.54
N LYS A 484 -41.48 30.90 4.37
CA LYS A 484 -42.04 30.44 3.11
C LYS A 484 -43.10 31.41 2.60
N LYS A 485 -44.05 31.82 3.44
CA LYS A 485 -45.12 32.81 3.09
C LYS A 485 -44.49 34.13 2.61
N LYS A 486 -43.52 34.69 3.33
CA LYS A 486 -42.80 35.92 2.93
C LYS A 486 -42.12 35.78 1.56
N TRP A 487 -41.49 34.65 1.30
CA TRP A 487 -40.85 34.41 0.00
C TRP A 487 -41.85 34.24 -1.11
N LEU A 488 -42.97 33.53 -0.91
CA LEU A 488 -44.03 33.39 -1.91
C LEU A 488 -44.58 34.77 -2.31
N THR A 489 -44.92 35.64 -1.35
CA THR A 489 -45.35 37.01 -1.63
C THR A 489 -44.26 37.83 -2.37
N TYR A 490 -43.00 37.69 -1.97
CA TYR A 490 -41.88 38.35 -2.64
C TYR A 490 -41.76 37.85 -4.10
N PHE A 491 -41.83 36.56 -4.35
CA PHE A 491 -41.71 35.95 -5.67
C PHE A 491 -42.86 36.39 -6.57
N GLU A 492 -44.09 36.45 -6.08
CA GLU A 492 -45.25 36.93 -6.81
C GLU A 492 -45.05 38.39 -7.29
N ASN A 493 -44.51 39.25 -6.41
CA ASN A 493 -44.31 40.66 -6.71
C ASN A 493 -43.11 40.95 -7.60
N THR A 494 -42.03 40.21 -7.47
CA THR A 494 -40.75 40.50 -8.13
C THR A 494 -40.41 39.60 -9.29
N LYS A 495 -41.02 38.42 -9.37
CA LYS A 495 -40.67 37.30 -10.27
C LYS A 495 -39.22 36.78 -10.09
N CYS A 496 -38.54 37.19 -9.03
CA CYS A 496 -37.18 36.72 -8.68
C CYS A 496 -37.26 35.36 -7.93
N GLN A 497 -37.90 34.37 -8.56
CA GLN A 497 -38.16 33.05 -7.97
C GLN A 497 -37.20 31.94 -8.43
N GLY A 498 -36.29 32.21 -9.34
CA GLY A 498 -35.26 31.27 -9.77
C GLY A 498 -34.09 31.23 -8.77
N LEU A 499 -33.45 30.09 -8.64
CA LEU A 499 -32.29 29.85 -7.78
C LEU A 499 -31.05 29.56 -8.64
N HIS A 500 -30.06 30.46 -8.61
CA HIS A 500 -28.78 30.26 -9.27
C HIS A 500 -27.76 29.72 -8.26
N ILE A 501 -27.16 28.56 -8.59
CA ILE A 501 -26.07 27.96 -7.82
C ILE A 501 -24.80 28.00 -8.68
N HIS A 502 -23.77 28.63 -8.14
CA HIS A 502 -22.47 28.74 -8.80
C HIS A 502 -21.38 28.07 -7.99
N CYS A 503 -20.61 27.20 -8.65
CA CYS A 503 -19.40 26.59 -8.10
C CYS A 503 -18.20 27.08 -8.96
N PRO A 504 -17.36 28.02 -8.48
CA PRO A 504 -16.23 28.56 -9.25
C PRO A 504 -15.27 27.49 -9.78
N GLU A 505 -14.30 27.91 -10.62
CA GLU A 505 -13.33 27.03 -11.30
C GLU A 505 -13.97 26.15 -12.38
N GLY A 506 -14.61 26.77 -13.37
CA GLY A 506 -15.31 26.08 -14.47
C GLY A 506 -14.42 25.26 -15.40
N SER A 507 -13.09 25.32 -15.27
CA SER A 507 -12.16 24.49 -16.03
C SER A 507 -12.03 23.04 -15.52
N ILE A 508 -12.53 22.77 -14.32
CA ILE A 508 -12.46 21.45 -13.67
C ILE A 508 -13.88 20.91 -13.50
N SER A 509 -14.15 19.75 -14.07
CA SER A 509 -15.42 19.05 -13.85
C SER A 509 -15.56 18.64 -12.37
N LYS A 510 -16.74 18.92 -11.82
CA LYS A 510 -17.08 18.62 -10.44
C LYS A 510 -18.26 17.66 -10.45
N ASP A 511 -18.07 16.49 -9.86
CA ASP A 511 -19.13 15.50 -9.75
C ASP A 511 -19.11 14.83 -8.37
N GLY A 512 -20.25 14.24 -8.01
CA GLY A 512 -20.42 13.54 -6.74
C GLY A 512 -21.45 14.17 -5.80
N PRO A 513 -22.11 13.35 -4.97
CA PRO A 513 -23.21 13.78 -4.10
C PRO A 513 -22.74 14.45 -2.81
N SER A 514 -21.45 14.40 -2.48
CA SER A 514 -20.89 14.80 -1.19
C SER A 514 -20.96 16.30 -0.87
N ALA A 515 -21.36 17.14 -1.82
CA ALA A 515 -21.62 18.56 -1.62
C ALA A 515 -23.07 18.87 -1.20
N GLY A 516 -23.96 17.89 -1.14
CA GLY A 516 -25.39 18.08 -0.89
C GLY A 516 -25.70 18.83 0.40
N THR A 517 -25.02 18.48 1.50
CA THR A 517 -25.17 19.20 2.79
C THR A 517 -24.72 20.64 2.72
N ALA A 518 -23.61 20.93 2.05
CA ALA A 518 -23.11 22.29 1.87
C ALA A 518 -24.09 23.12 1.02
N ILE A 519 -24.58 22.56 -0.10
CA ILE A 519 -25.53 23.22 -0.98
C ILE A 519 -26.85 23.50 -0.24
N THR A 520 -27.38 22.51 0.50
CA THR A 520 -28.58 22.67 1.33
C THR A 520 -28.40 23.81 2.33
N THR A 521 -27.24 23.87 2.99
CA THR A 521 -26.93 24.93 3.96
C THR A 521 -26.83 26.32 3.30
N ALA A 522 -26.22 26.42 2.11
CA ALA A 522 -26.17 27.66 1.34
C ALA A 522 -27.56 28.19 0.97
N ILE A 523 -28.42 27.30 0.44
CA ILE A 523 -29.79 27.65 0.07
C ILE A 523 -30.61 28.03 1.34
N TYR A 524 -30.49 27.25 2.40
CA TYR A 524 -31.15 27.55 3.67
C TYR A 524 -30.70 28.91 4.25
N SER A 525 -29.40 29.22 4.20
CA SER A 525 -28.85 30.52 4.57
C SER A 525 -29.47 31.66 3.77
N LEU A 526 -29.57 31.49 2.44
CA LEU A 526 -30.17 32.48 1.54
C LEU A 526 -31.64 32.74 1.89
N LEU A 527 -32.44 31.67 2.01
CA LEU A 527 -33.87 31.76 2.33
C LEU A 527 -34.11 32.33 3.72
N ASN A 528 -33.30 32.01 4.70
CA ASN A 528 -33.46 32.47 6.09
C ASN A 528 -32.68 33.75 6.40
N LYS A 529 -31.96 34.34 5.43
CA LYS A 529 -31.12 35.53 5.55
C LYS A 529 -30.12 35.45 6.72
N LYS A 530 -29.54 34.25 6.94
CA LYS A 530 -28.58 34.00 8.00
C LYS A 530 -27.16 33.89 7.39
N LYS A 531 -26.23 34.71 7.94
CA LYS A 531 -24.82 34.64 7.52
C LYS A 531 -24.17 33.33 7.93
N ILE A 532 -23.34 32.77 7.06
CA ILE A 532 -22.47 31.63 7.34
C ILE A 532 -21.06 32.15 7.64
N LYS A 533 -20.39 31.53 8.61
CA LYS A 533 -18.99 31.84 8.90
C LYS A 533 -18.11 31.42 7.71
N ASN A 534 -17.16 32.27 7.33
CA ASN A 534 -16.27 32.01 6.18
C ASN A 534 -15.24 30.91 6.41
N ASN A 535 -14.93 30.59 7.67
CA ASN A 535 -13.96 29.55 8.05
C ASN A 535 -14.61 28.19 8.39
N ILE A 536 -15.87 27.99 7.98
CA ILE A 536 -16.60 26.71 8.08
C ILE A 536 -16.58 26.00 6.73
N ALA A 537 -16.39 24.68 6.77
CA ALA A 537 -16.63 23.81 5.62
C ALA A 537 -17.49 22.62 6.02
N ILE A 538 -18.35 22.19 5.08
CA ILE A 538 -19.28 21.09 5.26
C ILE A 538 -19.14 20.11 4.11
N THR A 539 -19.17 18.83 4.42
CA THR A 539 -19.26 17.75 3.42
C THR A 539 -20.22 16.68 3.91
N GLY A 540 -20.98 16.12 2.99
CA GLY A 540 -21.95 15.05 3.29
C GLY A 540 -22.92 14.91 2.13
N GLU A 541 -23.27 13.70 1.77
CA GLU A 541 -24.40 13.42 0.91
C GLU A 541 -25.67 13.54 1.75
N ILE A 542 -26.74 14.10 1.19
CA ILE A 542 -28.00 14.32 1.91
C ILE A 542 -29.19 13.79 1.10
N ASN A 543 -30.10 13.11 1.78
CA ASN A 543 -31.35 12.66 1.19
C ASN A 543 -32.53 13.63 1.48
N LEU A 544 -33.71 13.36 0.93
CA LEU A 544 -34.90 14.19 1.12
C LEU A 544 -35.45 14.19 2.55
N ASN A 545 -35.12 13.17 3.35
CA ASN A 545 -35.48 13.12 4.76
C ASN A 545 -34.57 13.99 5.64
N GLY A 546 -33.42 14.44 5.09
CA GLY A 546 -32.41 15.18 5.82
C GLY A 546 -31.33 14.33 6.47
N ASP A 547 -31.32 13.02 6.22
CA ASP A 547 -30.26 12.13 6.70
C ASP A 547 -28.96 12.37 5.91
N ILE A 548 -27.85 12.36 6.63
CA ILE A 548 -26.52 12.60 6.06
C ILE A 548 -25.78 11.27 5.93
N MET A 549 -25.39 10.94 4.71
CA MET A 549 -24.69 9.69 4.37
C MET A 549 -23.19 9.88 4.27
N ALA A 550 -22.45 8.74 4.40
CA ALA A 550 -21.01 8.70 4.30
C ALA A 550 -20.48 9.22 2.96
N ILE A 551 -19.27 9.76 3.00
CA ILE A 551 -18.58 10.30 1.81
C ILE A 551 -17.18 9.69 1.67
N GLY A 552 -16.63 9.72 0.47
CA GLY A 552 -15.24 9.34 0.22
C GLY A 552 -14.24 10.48 0.42
N GLY A 553 -12.99 10.12 0.72
CA GLY A 553 -11.87 11.05 0.73
C GLY A 553 -11.89 12.06 1.87
N LEU A 554 -12.36 11.70 3.07
CA LEU A 554 -12.44 12.62 4.21
C LEU A 554 -11.09 13.20 4.60
N GLU A 555 -10.03 12.38 4.66
CA GLU A 555 -8.65 12.82 4.96
C GLU A 555 -8.18 13.93 4.02
N GLN A 556 -8.35 13.73 2.70
CA GLN A 556 -7.98 14.70 1.67
C GLN A 556 -8.78 15.99 1.78
N LYS A 557 -10.07 15.88 2.05
CA LYS A 557 -10.98 17.00 2.25
C LYS A 557 -10.59 17.85 3.44
N ILE A 558 -10.27 17.23 4.58
CA ILE A 558 -9.82 17.94 5.80
C ILE A 558 -8.49 18.65 5.53
N ASN A 559 -7.49 17.91 5.02
CA ASN A 559 -6.17 18.49 4.75
C ASN A 559 -6.25 19.67 3.76
N GLY A 560 -7.05 19.54 2.71
CA GLY A 560 -7.29 20.62 1.76
C GLY A 560 -8.01 21.83 2.37
N GLY A 561 -8.98 21.60 3.23
CA GLY A 561 -9.67 22.65 3.96
C GLY A 561 -8.76 23.41 4.92
N ILE A 562 -7.90 22.71 5.64
CA ILE A 562 -6.89 23.31 6.54
C ILE A 562 -5.96 24.26 5.76
N ARG A 563 -5.40 23.79 4.63
CA ARG A 563 -4.56 24.62 3.77
C ARG A 563 -5.28 25.86 3.24
N ALA A 564 -6.58 25.74 2.99
CA ALA A 564 -7.41 26.84 2.53
C ALA A 564 -7.76 27.86 3.64
N GLY A 565 -7.58 27.51 4.92
CA GLY A 565 -7.86 28.36 6.08
C GLY A 565 -9.15 28.01 6.81
N ILE A 566 -9.71 26.82 6.62
CA ILE A 566 -10.87 26.33 7.37
C ILE A 566 -10.45 25.90 8.77
N ASN A 567 -11.24 26.29 9.76
CA ASN A 567 -11.04 25.95 11.17
C ASN A 567 -12.19 25.13 11.77
N TYR A 568 -13.36 25.10 11.10
CA TYR A 568 -14.52 24.34 11.52
C TYR A 568 -14.96 23.38 10.43
N PHE A 569 -14.94 22.09 10.72
CA PHE A 569 -15.33 21.05 9.79
C PHE A 569 -16.59 20.33 10.27
N LEU A 570 -17.53 20.12 9.34
CA LEU A 570 -18.71 19.30 9.57
C LEU A 570 -18.68 18.13 8.57
N TYR A 571 -18.70 16.91 9.08
CA TYR A 571 -18.65 15.68 8.30
C TYR A 571 -19.67 14.65 8.81
N PRO A 572 -20.07 13.65 8.01
CA PRO A 572 -21.04 12.63 8.41
C PRO A 572 -20.52 11.76 9.55
N THR A 573 -21.36 11.44 10.53
CA THR A 573 -21.02 10.54 11.64
C THR A 573 -20.58 9.17 11.15
N ALA A 574 -21.10 8.70 10.03
CA ALA A 574 -20.68 7.43 9.39
C ALA A 574 -19.19 7.40 8.97
N ASN A 575 -18.55 8.58 8.81
CA ASN A 575 -17.12 8.70 8.54
C ASN A 575 -16.27 8.85 9.80
N HIS A 576 -16.79 8.60 10.99
CA HIS A 576 -16.04 8.80 12.24
C HIS A 576 -14.77 7.93 12.32
N LYS A 577 -14.78 6.76 11.71
CA LYS A 577 -13.59 5.90 11.63
C LYS A 577 -12.48 6.57 10.81
N ASP A 578 -12.83 7.12 9.63
CA ASP A 578 -11.87 7.82 8.76
C ASP A 578 -11.28 9.04 9.47
N PHE A 579 -12.13 9.74 10.23
CA PHE A 579 -11.70 10.88 11.06
C PHE A 579 -10.73 10.45 12.17
N THR A 580 -11.04 9.39 12.91
CA THR A 580 -10.18 8.88 13.98
C THR A 580 -8.81 8.44 13.45
N ASP A 581 -8.78 7.84 12.27
CA ASP A 581 -7.52 7.43 11.63
C ASP A 581 -6.71 8.64 11.14
N TRP A 582 -7.38 9.69 10.64
CA TRP A 582 -6.76 10.97 10.32
C TRP A 582 -6.21 11.67 11.58
N GLU A 583 -6.97 11.73 12.68
CA GLU A 583 -6.58 12.37 13.94
C GLU A 583 -5.34 11.73 14.55
N LYS A 584 -5.23 10.39 14.52
CA LYS A 584 -4.05 9.66 14.99
C LYS A 584 -2.77 10.06 14.25
N LYS A 585 -2.88 10.33 12.94
CA LYS A 585 -1.76 10.75 12.08
C LYS A 585 -1.37 12.22 12.27
N ASN A 586 -2.32 13.07 12.73
CA ASN A 586 -2.21 14.54 12.72
C ASN A 586 -2.34 15.17 14.11
N LYS A 587 -1.79 14.55 15.15
CA LYS A 587 -1.89 14.98 16.55
C LYS A 587 -1.37 16.39 16.84
N ASP A 588 -0.47 16.90 16.00
CA ASP A 588 0.18 18.19 16.18
C ASP A 588 -0.64 19.38 15.65
N ILE A 589 -1.73 19.13 14.95
CA ILE A 589 -2.57 20.17 14.38
C ILE A 589 -3.50 20.73 15.48
N LYS A 590 -3.29 21.99 15.86
CA LYS A 590 -4.07 22.72 16.86
C LYS A 590 -5.03 23.72 16.21
N ASN A 591 -6.06 24.15 16.95
CA ASN A 591 -7.05 25.17 16.55
C ASN A 591 -8.02 24.76 15.43
N ILE A 592 -8.35 23.48 15.33
CA ILE A 592 -9.39 22.98 14.43
C ILE A 592 -10.50 22.34 15.26
N THR A 593 -11.74 22.59 14.88
CA THR A 593 -12.95 22.05 15.52
C THR A 593 -13.69 21.17 14.51
N PHE A 594 -14.12 20.01 14.97
CA PHE A 594 -14.86 19.04 14.18
C PHE A 594 -16.26 18.79 14.74
#